data_5fb4054ab37783ffa4337c996fb57a97
#
_entry.id   5fb4054ab37783ffa4337c996fb57a97
#
_cell.length_a   1.000
_cell.length_b   1.000
_cell.length_c   1.000
_cell.angle_alpha   90.00
_cell.angle_beta   90.00
_cell.angle_gamma   90.00
#
_symmetry.space_group_name_H-M   'P 1'
#
loop_
_entity.id
_entity.type
_entity.pdbx_description
1 polymer ?
#
loop_
_entity_poly.entity_id
_entity_poly.type
_entity_poly.pdbx_seq_one_letter_code
_entity_poly.pdbx_strand_id
1 'polypeptide(L)'
;MSQAYSVQPSQAVVSVAPDSFPRWILFCAAGIMAFSLIAVGLIRITGNGPDQRAAAPTVQRSLLFQDQKDGGVRVADGVSGQTLTVLYGEQGFVRGALRALSRERFSRGIGSSEPFNLIARVDGRVTLMDPSTGQRVDLESFGPTNTAEFARFLAMQPE
;
A
#
# COMPACT_ATOMS: atom_id res chain seq x y z
N MET A 1 48.93 41.80 -59.04
CA MET A 1 48.11 40.58 -59.35
C MET A 1 48.14 39.68 -58.09
N SER A 2 47.11 39.79 -57.27
CA SER A 2 47.01 39.06 -55.99
C SER A 2 45.80 38.13 -56.14
N GLN A 3 46.05 36.82 -56.23
CA GLN A 3 45.01 35.81 -56.25
C GLN A 3 44.57 35.46 -54.84
N ALA A 4 43.32 35.80 -54.48
CA ALA A 4 42.69 35.40 -53.24
C ALA A 4 42.28 33.93 -53.35
N TYR A 5 42.92 33.06 -52.57
CA TYR A 5 42.55 31.68 -52.41
C TYR A 5 41.42 31.55 -51.38
N SER A 6 40.23 31.28 -51.88
CA SER A 6 39.06 31.02 -50.99
C SER A 6 39.05 29.55 -50.57
N VAL A 7 39.38 29.31 -49.31
CA VAL A 7 39.23 28.00 -48.70
C VAL A 7 37.72 27.82 -48.30
N GLN A 8 37.02 26.94 -49.03
CA GLN A 8 35.70 26.50 -48.60
C GLN A 8 35.83 25.42 -47.49
N PRO A 9 35.16 25.61 -46.36
CA PRO A 9 35.11 24.57 -45.37
C PRO A 9 34.20 23.43 -45.86
N SER A 10 34.79 22.26 -46.12
CA SER A 10 34.06 21.02 -46.37
C SER A 10 33.29 20.62 -45.11
N GLN A 11 31.97 20.84 -45.10
CA GLN A 11 31.10 20.28 -44.11
C GLN A 11 30.92 18.79 -44.41
N ALA A 12 31.64 17.96 -43.66
CA ALA A 12 31.38 16.54 -43.61
C ALA A 12 30.03 16.34 -42.90
N VAL A 13 28.97 16.13 -43.69
CA VAL A 13 27.68 15.68 -43.17
C VAL A 13 27.86 14.24 -42.71
N VAL A 14 28.02 14.04 -41.40
CA VAL A 14 27.95 12.72 -40.79
C VAL A 14 26.51 12.22 -40.96
N SER A 15 26.28 11.42 -42.00
CA SER A 15 25.03 10.71 -42.15
C SER A 15 24.98 9.61 -41.10
N VAL A 16 24.32 9.85 -39.99
CA VAL A 16 23.96 8.82 -39.03
C VAL A 16 22.86 8.00 -39.69
N ALA A 17 23.20 6.86 -40.24
CA ALA A 17 22.19 5.91 -40.69
C ALA A 17 21.31 5.53 -39.49
N PRO A 18 19.97 5.51 -39.65
CA PRO A 18 19.10 5.03 -38.58
C PRO A 18 19.40 3.54 -38.38
N ASP A 19 20.02 3.21 -37.23
CA ASP A 19 20.20 1.84 -36.81
C ASP A 19 18.81 1.19 -36.79
N SER A 20 18.55 0.35 -37.79
CA SER A 20 17.31 -0.41 -37.84
C SER A 20 17.34 -1.45 -36.72
N PHE A 21 16.74 -1.12 -35.58
CA PHE A 21 16.55 -2.08 -34.50
C PHE A 21 15.93 -3.37 -35.06
N PRO A 22 16.57 -4.52 -34.87
CA PRO A 22 16.04 -5.76 -35.37
C PRO A 22 14.69 -6.06 -34.72
N ARG A 23 13.67 -6.21 -35.55
CA ARG A 23 12.26 -6.39 -35.16
C ARG A 23 12.05 -7.54 -34.16
N TRP A 24 12.90 -8.55 -34.19
CA TRP A 24 12.82 -9.67 -33.25
C TRP A 24 13.05 -9.26 -31.80
N ILE A 25 13.88 -8.23 -31.53
CA ILE A 25 14.08 -7.68 -30.17
C ILE A 25 12.77 -7.07 -29.63
N LEU A 26 12.01 -6.38 -30.49
CA LEU A 26 10.73 -5.83 -30.13
C LEU A 26 9.71 -6.92 -29.79
N PHE A 27 9.70 -8.01 -30.56
CA PHE A 27 8.83 -9.15 -30.27
C PHE A 27 9.23 -9.87 -28.97
N CYS A 28 10.54 -10.01 -28.71
CA CYS A 28 11.02 -10.57 -27.44
C CYS A 28 10.62 -9.69 -26.24
N ALA A 29 10.80 -8.38 -26.35
CA ALA A 29 10.40 -7.44 -25.29
C ALA A 29 8.87 -7.46 -25.05
N ALA A 30 8.08 -7.46 -26.12
CA ALA A 30 6.63 -7.57 -26.03
C ALA A 30 6.20 -8.91 -25.41
N GLY A 31 6.87 -10.01 -25.76
CA GLY A 31 6.62 -11.34 -25.20
C GLY A 31 6.89 -11.40 -23.69
N ILE A 32 8.00 -10.83 -23.22
CA ILE A 32 8.34 -10.76 -21.79
C ILE A 32 7.30 -9.92 -21.05
N MET A 33 6.90 -8.80 -21.62
CA MET A 33 5.90 -7.91 -21.01
C MET A 33 4.53 -8.62 -20.90
N ALA A 34 4.07 -9.26 -21.99
CA ALA A 34 2.84 -10.03 -22.01
C ALA A 34 2.87 -11.18 -21.01
N PHE A 35 3.97 -11.93 -20.95
CA PHE A 35 4.15 -13.00 -19.99
C PHE A 35 4.08 -12.51 -18.55
N SER A 36 4.75 -11.39 -18.22
CA SER A 36 4.72 -10.79 -16.90
C SER A 36 3.29 -10.36 -16.49
N LEU A 37 2.54 -9.75 -17.41
CA LEU A 37 1.16 -9.33 -17.16
C LEU A 37 0.25 -10.55 -16.93
N ILE A 38 0.39 -11.60 -17.75
CA ILE A 38 -0.39 -12.84 -17.59
C ILE A 38 -0.04 -13.51 -16.25
N ALA A 39 1.24 -13.62 -15.90
CA ALA A 39 1.66 -14.22 -14.64
C ALA A 39 1.11 -13.48 -13.43
N VAL A 40 1.20 -12.14 -13.41
CA VAL A 40 0.62 -11.32 -12.35
C VAL A 40 -0.91 -11.43 -12.32
N GLY A 41 -1.55 -11.43 -13.48
CA GLY A 41 -3.00 -11.62 -13.59
C GLY A 41 -3.46 -12.95 -13.01
N LEU A 42 -2.78 -14.04 -13.34
CA LEU A 42 -3.07 -15.38 -12.82
C LEU A 42 -2.90 -15.43 -11.29
N ILE A 43 -1.81 -14.88 -10.75
CA ILE A 43 -1.57 -14.80 -9.30
C ILE A 43 -2.73 -14.04 -8.60
N ARG A 44 -3.20 -12.95 -9.21
CA ARG A 44 -4.30 -12.15 -8.65
C ARG A 44 -5.64 -12.89 -8.68
N ILE A 45 -5.94 -13.61 -9.76
CA ILE A 45 -7.21 -14.36 -9.92
C ILE A 45 -7.22 -15.63 -9.06
N THR A 46 -6.10 -16.35 -8.98
CA THR A 46 -6.02 -17.59 -8.19
C THR A 46 -5.91 -17.34 -6.69
N GLY A 47 -5.73 -16.09 -6.25
CA GLY A 47 -5.55 -15.76 -4.84
C GLY A 47 -4.26 -16.31 -4.21
N ASN A 48 -3.39 -16.93 -5.01
CA ASN A 48 -2.12 -17.53 -4.55
C ASN A 48 -1.00 -16.50 -4.36
N GLY A 49 -1.35 -15.24 -4.09
CA GLY A 49 -0.39 -14.21 -3.71
C GLY A 49 0.29 -14.55 -2.36
N PRO A 50 1.43 -13.88 -2.05
CA PRO A 50 2.22 -14.14 -0.83
C PRO A 50 1.41 -14.03 0.48
N ASP A 51 0.22 -13.50 0.41
CA ASP A 51 -0.69 -13.27 1.53
C ASP A 51 -1.37 -14.51 2.11
N GLN A 52 -1.47 -15.60 1.36
CA GLN A 52 -2.10 -16.84 1.86
C GLN A 52 -1.18 -17.62 2.84
N ARG A 53 0.07 -17.22 2.95
CA ARG A 53 1.01 -17.76 3.95
C ARG A 53 1.11 -16.87 5.19
N ALA A 54 0.08 -16.09 5.48
CA ALA A 54 0.08 -15.32 6.72
C ALA A 54 0.20 -16.30 7.91
N ALA A 55 1.22 -16.06 8.74
CA ALA A 55 1.41 -16.83 9.95
C ALA A 55 0.13 -16.84 10.80
N ALA A 56 -0.07 -17.90 11.58
CA ALA A 56 -1.25 -18.05 12.42
C ALA A 56 -1.46 -16.82 13.33
N PRO A 57 -2.69 -16.37 13.55
CA PRO A 57 -2.98 -15.30 14.50
C PRO A 57 -2.66 -15.76 15.92
N THR A 58 -1.96 -14.93 16.69
CA THR A 58 -1.68 -15.15 18.12
C THR A 58 -2.73 -14.47 18.97
N VAL A 59 -3.02 -13.21 18.66
CA VAL A 59 -3.99 -12.36 19.35
C VAL A 59 -4.77 -11.57 18.30
N GLN A 60 -6.07 -11.46 18.51
CA GLN A 60 -6.93 -10.63 17.68
C GLN A 60 -7.86 -9.82 18.56
N ARG A 61 -8.09 -8.57 18.18
CA ARG A 61 -9.05 -7.69 18.85
C ARG A 61 -9.85 -6.88 17.85
N SER A 62 -11.16 -6.80 18.07
CA SER A 62 -12.03 -5.90 17.31
C SER A 62 -11.99 -4.51 17.89
N LEU A 63 -11.81 -3.49 17.08
CA LEU A 63 -11.66 -2.10 17.48
C LEU A 63 -12.63 -1.20 16.70
N LEU A 64 -13.31 -0.33 17.40
CA LEU A 64 -14.11 0.75 16.82
C LEU A 64 -13.33 2.06 16.93
N PHE A 65 -13.25 2.78 15.81
CA PHE A 65 -12.63 4.11 15.76
C PHE A 65 -13.71 5.14 15.43
N GLN A 66 -13.84 6.15 16.27
CA GLN A 66 -14.85 7.18 16.12
C GLN A 66 -14.23 8.56 16.29
N ASP A 67 -14.39 9.40 15.24
CA ASP A 67 -13.96 10.79 15.32
C ASP A 67 -14.81 11.56 16.33
N GLN A 68 -14.15 12.32 17.20
CA GLN A 68 -14.77 13.18 18.19
C GLN A 68 -14.84 14.61 17.68
N LYS A 69 -15.80 15.40 18.17
CA LYS A 69 -15.99 16.81 17.79
C LYS A 69 -14.79 17.70 18.16
N ASP A 70 -14.02 17.31 19.15
CA ASP A 70 -12.81 17.98 19.64
C ASP A 70 -11.55 17.62 18.83
N GLY A 71 -11.72 16.84 17.76
CA GLY A 71 -10.63 16.37 16.92
C GLY A 71 -9.91 15.13 17.44
N GLY A 72 -10.32 14.55 18.58
CA GLY A 72 -9.85 13.27 19.07
C GLY A 72 -10.36 12.09 18.23
N VAL A 73 -9.69 10.94 18.32
CA VAL A 73 -10.19 9.65 17.81
C VAL A 73 -10.42 8.73 19.00
N ARG A 74 -11.66 8.46 19.31
CA ARG A 74 -12.02 7.47 20.33
C ARG A 74 -11.74 6.07 19.77
N VAL A 75 -10.98 5.30 20.51
CA VAL A 75 -10.75 3.88 20.28
C VAL A 75 -11.55 3.10 21.30
N ALA A 76 -12.44 2.25 20.84
CA ALA A 76 -13.28 1.42 21.69
C ALA A 76 -13.14 -0.06 21.30
N ASP A 77 -13.38 -0.92 22.26
CA ASP A 77 -13.49 -2.35 22.03
C ASP A 77 -14.72 -2.65 21.17
N GLY A 78 -14.54 -3.34 20.07
CA GLY A 78 -15.60 -3.61 19.10
C GLY A 78 -16.66 -4.60 19.58
N VAL A 79 -16.37 -5.35 20.65
CA VAL A 79 -17.29 -6.33 21.23
C VAL A 79 -18.10 -5.71 22.38
N SER A 80 -17.40 -5.08 23.34
CA SER A 80 -18.06 -4.49 24.53
C SER A 80 -18.52 -3.06 24.30
N GLY A 81 -17.99 -2.36 23.32
CA GLY A 81 -18.24 -0.93 23.09
C GLY A 81 -17.55 0.00 24.10
N GLN A 82 -16.83 -0.56 25.06
CA GLN A 82 -16.13 0.22 26.09
C GLN A 82 -14.94 0.97 25.49
N THR A 83 -14.71 2.18 25.98
CA THR A 83 -13.58 2.99 25.53
C THR A 83 -12.27 2.42 26.04
N LEU A 84 -11.31 2.28 25.14
CA LEU A 84 -9.94 1.90 25.49
C LEU A 84 -9.07 3.14 25.70
N THR A 85 -9.23 4.13 24.83
CA THR A 85 -8.48 5.39 24.89
C THR A 85 -9.08 6.40 23.92
N VAL A 86 -8.67 7.67 24.07
CA VAL A 86 -8.92 8.72 23.08
C VAL A 86 -7.57 9.25 22.62
N LEU A 87 -7.35 9.23 21.32
CA LEU A 87 -6.11 9.68 20.69
C LEU A 87 -6.25 11.15 20.32
N TYR A 88 -5.39 11.99 20.88
CA TYR A 88 -5.31 13.43 20.58
C TYR A 88 -4.02 13.76 19.84
N GLY A 89 -4.00 14.91 19.16
CA GLY A 89 -2.81 15.45 18.50
C GLY A 89 -2.45 14.78 17.19
N GLU A 90 -1.17 14.78 16.85
CA GLU A 90 -0.65 14.30 15.56
C GLU A 90 -0.56 12.78 15.51
N GLN A 91 -1.69 12.11 15.45
CA GLN A 91 -1.79 10.66 15.22
C GLN A 91 -1.83 10.38 13.71
N GLY A 92 -0.89 10.96 12.96
CA GLY A 92 -0.91 10.96 11.49
C GLY A 92 -0.95 9.57 10.88
N PHE A 93 -0.21 8.62 11.48
CA PHE A 93 -0.18 7.25 11.00
C PHE A 93 -1.51 6.51 11.25
N VAL A 94 -2.03 6.58 12.47
CA VAL A 94 -3.32 5.94 12.81
C VAL A 94 -4.44 6.47 11.92
N ARG A 95 -4.53 7.81 11.78
CA ARG A 95 -5.51 8.46 10.91
C ARG A 95 -5.32 8.09 9.44
N GLY A 96 -4.07 7.98 8.97
CA GLY A 96 -3.74 7.59 7.60
C GLY A 96 -4.18 6.16 7.29
N ALA A 97 -3.89 5.21 8.17
CA ALA A 97 -4.29 3.82 8.04
C ALA A 97 -5.82 3.65 8.04
N LEU A 98 -6.50 4.33 8.99
CA LEU A 98 -7.96 4.32 9.06
C LEU A 98 -8.60 4.95 7.83
N ARG A 99 -8.06 6.06 7.32
CA ARG A 99 -8.57 6.73 6.11
C ARG A 99 -8.44 5.83 4.87
N ALA A 100 -7.33 5.08 4.76
CA ALA A 100 -7.13 4.15 3.66
C ALA A 100 -8.22 3.06 3.64
N LEU A 101 -8.52 2.46 4.79
CA LEU A 101 -9.57 1.44 4.93
C LEU A 101 -10.99 2.03 4.80
N SER A 102 -11.25 3.19 5.42
CA SER A 102 -12.55 3.85 5.38
C SER A 102 -12.95 4.32 3.96
N ARG A 103 -11.99 4.62 3.11
CA ARG A 103 -12.27 5.01 1.72
C ARG A 103 -13.00 3.92 0.95
N GLU A 104 -12.60 2.66 1.15
CA GLU A 104 -13.26 1.52 0.53
C GLU A 104 -14.66 1.28 1.13
N ARG A 105 -14.82 1.43 2.45
CA ARG A 105 -16.14 1.39 3.10
C ARG A 105 -17.07 2.43 2.50
N PHE A 106 -16.60 3.66 2.37
CA PHE A 106 -17.39 4.75 1.82
C PHE A 106 -17.87 4.45 0.40
N SER A 107 -17.00 3.90 -0.47
CA SER A 107 -17.36 3.54 -1.84
C SER A 107 -18.44 2.45 -1.91
N ARG A 108 -18.56 1.63 -0.86
CA ARG A 108 -19.56 0.55 -0.74
C ARG A 108 -20.76 0.93 0.12
N GLY A 109 -20.87 2.18 0.59
CA GLY A 109 -21.95 2.65 1.45
C GLY A 109 -21.94 2.03 2.86
N ILE A 110 -20.78 1.50 3.32
CA ILE A 110 -20.62 0.92 4.66
C ILE A 110 -20.27 2.04 5.63
N GLY A 111 -21.03 2.12 6.72
CA GLY A 111 -20.85 3.13 7.78
C GLY A 111 -19.67 2.86 8.72
N SER A 112 -19.47 3.76 9.68
CA SER A 112 -18.40 3.69 10.69
C SER A 112 -18.74 2.81 11.91
N SER A 113 -19.91 2.17 11.94
CA SER A 113 -20.36 1.29 13.04
C SER A 113 -19.68 -0.07 13.07
N GLU A 114 -19.14 -0.48 11.94
CA GLU A 114 -18.50 -1.78 11.82
C GLU A 114 -17.06 -1.75 12.37
N PRO A 115 -16.67 -2.71 13.23
CA PRO A 115 -15.33 -2.73 13.80
C PRO A 115 -14.27 -3.15 12.78
N PHE A 116 -13.02 -2.75 13.05
CA PHE A 116 -11.82 -3.26 12.41
C PHE A 116 -11.20 -4.35 13.26
N ASN A 117 -10.54 -5.32 12.66
CA ASN A 117 -9.82 -6.36 13.37
C ASN A 117 -8.32 -6.05 13.38
N LEU A 118 -7.76 -5.90 14.56
CA LEU A 118 -6.31 -5.82 14.77
C LEU A 118 -5.80 -7.23 15.11
N ILE A 119 -4.86 -7.73 14.32
CA ILE A 119 -4.39 -9.11 14.38
C ILE A 119 -2.88 -9.12 14.55
N ALA A 120 -2.38 -9.65 15.68
CA ALA A 120 -0.98 -10.01 15.84
C ALA A 120 -0.76 -11.48 15.45
N ARG A 121 0.38 -11.77 14.86
CA ARG A 121 0.74 -13.10 14.37
C ARG A 121 1.96 -13.67 15.08
N VAL A 122 2.15 -14.98 15.01
CA VAL A 122 3.30 -15.67 15.63
C VAL A 122 4.65 -15.22 15.09
N ASP A 123 4.70 -14.65 13.90
CA ASP A 123 5.90 -14.10 13.27
C ASP A 123 6.17 -12.63 13.62
N GLY A 124 5.40 -12.08 14.57
CA GLY A 124 5.53 -10.70 15.03
C GLY A 124 4.84 -9.64 14.14
N ARG A 125 4.23 -10.05 13.04
CA ARG A 125 3.48 -9.12 12.17
C ARG A 125 2.17 -8.70 12.82
N VAL A 126 1.82 -7.44 12.58
CA VAL A 126 0.55 -6.84 13.02
C VAL A 126 -0.20 -6.30 11.81
N THR A 127 -1.43 -6.75 11.66
CA THR A 127 -2.29 -6.37 10.52
C THR A 127 -3.57 -5.73 11.05
N LEU A 128 -3.94 -4.58 10.50
CA LEU A 128 -5.26 -3.99 10.67
C LEU A 128 -6.13 -4.38 9.48
N MET A 129 -7.21 -5.11 9.72
CA MET A 129 -8.10 -5.63 8.68
C MET A 129 -9.50 -5.07 8.84
N ASP A 130 -10.11 -4.74 7.73
CA ASP A 130 -11.54 -4.44 7.65
C ASP A 130 -12.31 -5.69 7.22
N PRO A 131 -13.08 -6.34 8.10
CA PRO A 131 -13.85 -7.52 7.75
C PRO A 131 -14.98 -7.24 6.75
N SER A 132 -15.50 -6.01 6.71
CA SER A 132 -16.62 -5.62 5.83
C SER A 132 -16.22 -5.50 4.36
N THR A 133 -14.96 -5.11 4.10
CA THR A 133 -14.43 -4.92 2.75
C THR A 133 -13.38 -5.95 2.34
N GLY A 134 -12.80 -6.66 3.32
CA GLY A 134 -11.65 -7.53 3.14
C GLY A 134 -10.31 -6.79 2.96
N GLN A 135 -10.32 -5.46 3.04
CA GLN A 135 -9.12 -4.64 2.95
C GLN A 135 -8.27 -4.78 4.22
N ARG A 136 -6.96 -4.67 4.06
CA ARG A 136 -6.02 -4.77 5.17
C ARG A 136 -4.81 -3.85 4.98
N VAL A 137 -4.19 -3.52 6.10
CA VAL A 137 -2.95 -2.76 6.19
C VAL A 137 -1.98 -3.55 7.07
N ASP A 138 -0.87 -3.96 6.48
CA ASP A 138 0.21 -4.63 7.21
C ASP A 138 1.11 -3.56 7.83
N LEU A 139 1.03 -3.43 9.15
CA LEU A 139 1.56 -2.28 9.91
C LEU A 139 3.09 -2.29 9.99
N GLU A 140 3.73 -3.45 9.92
CA GLU A 140 5.19 -3.57 9.90
C GLU A 140 5.83 -2.87 8.69
N SER A 141 5.12 -2.72 7.58
CA SER A 141 5.61 -2.00 6.40
C SER A 141 5.87 -0.52 6.66
N PHE A 142 5.35 0.01 7.78
CA PHE A 142 5.48 1.42 8.18
C PHE A 142 6.48 1.64 9.32
N GLY A 143 7.21 0.60 9.69
CA GLY A 143 8.27 0.63 10.69
C GLY A 143 7.80 0.33 12.12
N PRO A 144 8.76 0.03 13.03
CA PRO A 144 8.47 -0.50 14.36
C PRO A 144 7.70 0.46 15.26
N THR A 145 7.95 1.76 15.17
CA THR A 145 7.25 2.77 15.98
C THR A 145 5.75 2.80 15.66
N ASN A 146 5.41 2.81 14.38
CA ASN A 146 4.03 2.84 13.92
C ASN A 146 3.29 1.53 14.23
N THR A 147 4.00 0.40 14.09
CA THR A 147 3.46 -0.92 14.48
C THR A 147 3.15 -0.96 15.98
N ALA A 148 4.06 -0.46 16.82
CA ALA A 148 3.88 -0.45 18.27
C ALA A 148 2.68 0.42 18.71
N GLU A 149 2.39 1.51 18.00
CA GLU A 149 1.20 2.34 18.28
C GLU A 149 -0.11 1.55 18.18
N PHE A 150 -0.23 0.65 17.22
CA PHE A 150 -1.39 -0.22 17.10
C PHE A 150 -1.30 -1.43 18.04
N ALA A 151 -0.13 -2.05 18.17
CA ALA A 151 0.05 -3.25 18.98
C ALA A 151 -0.37 -3.03 20.46
N ARG A 152 -0.18 -1.82 20.99
CA ARG A 152 -0.63 -1.49 22.36
C ARG A 152 -2.13 -1.71 22.57
N PHE A 153 -2.97 -1.51 21.55
CA PHE A 153 -4.42 -1.71 21.68
C PHE A 153 -4.80 -3.18 21.93
N LEU A 154 -3.94 -4.13 21.56
CA LEU A 154 -4.18 -5.55 21.84
C LEU A 154 -4.12 -5.87 23.33
N ALA A 155 -3.29 -5.15 24.09
CA ALA A 155 -3.05 -5.36 25.51
C ALA A 155 -3.85 -4.40 26.43
N MET A 156 -4.47 -3.34 25.88
CA MET A 156 -5.21 -2.36 26.67
C MET A 156 -6.44 -2.97 27.34
N GLN A 157 -6.61 -2.68 28.63
CA GLN A 157 -7.85 -2.96 29.34
C GLN A 157 -8.84 -1.81 29.08
N PRO A 158 -10.15 -2.09 28.96
CA PRO A 158 -11.19 -1.05 28.93
C PRO A 158 -11.18 -0.24 30.23
N GLU A 159 -11.40 1.08 30.11
CA GLU A 159 -11.63 1.99 31.26
C GLU A 159 -13.06 1.87 31.77
#